data_5ed6d13612a4acd0997660421275a59b
#
_entry.id   5ed6d13612a4acd0997660421275a59b
#
_cell.length_a   1.000
_cell.length_b   1.000
_cell.length_c   1.000
_cell.angle_alpha   90.00
_cell.angle_beta   90.00
_cell.angle_gamma   90.00
#
_symmetry.space_group_name_H-M   'P 1'
#
loop_
_entity.id
_entity.type
_entity.pdbx_description
1 polymer ?
#
loop_
_entity_poly.entity_id
_entity_poly.type
_entity_poly.pdbx_seq_one_letter_code
_entity_poly.pdbx_strand_id
1 'polypeptide(L)'
;MSLIAKIPDILKQAQEEYENCRPGVFDTSYQYGESDTGNIVAEGDNLEFMKFLIETMDMRGKVNLIYVDPPFFTKIKYEAVVKMPATNENISIPAYTDKWEEGEAEYLRMLCSRLIAMKELLAEDGCLWVHLDWHISHYIKILLDEIFGYNNFVNEIVWTYKSGGSSKRHFSRKHDTLLFYSKTKKYYFKPQKRKILQQRL
;
A
#
# COMPACT_ATOMS: atom_id res chain seq x y z
N MET A 1 -18.12 1.72 20.18
CA MET A 1 -17.66 3.02 19.59
C MET A 1 -17.48 2.79 18.10
N SER A 2 -17.91 3.75 17.25
CA SER A 2 -17.74 3.60 15.81
C SER A 2 -16.25 3.69 15.42
N LEU A 3 -15.86 3.08 14.31
CA LEU A 3 -14.46 3.11 13.83
C LEU A 3 -14.00 4.55 13.56
N ILE A 4 -14.87 5.39 13.03
CA ILE A 4 -14.60 6.82 12.81
C ILE A 4 -14.21 7.54 14.11
N ALA A 5 -14.87 7.25 15.21
CA ALA A 5 -14.56 7.87 16.51
C ALA A 5 -13.20 7.40 17.08
N LYS A 6 -12.61 6.34 16.54
CA LYS A 6 -11.28 5.84 16.92
C LYS A 6 -10.15 6.44 16.07
N ILE A 7 -10.46 7.13 14.96
CA ILE A 7 -9.43 7.64 14.04
C ILE A 7 -8.42 8.56 14.71
N PRO A 8 -8.78 9.51 15.60
CA PRO A 8 -7.79 10.33 16.29
C PRO A 8 -6.80 9.52 17.13
N ASP A 9 -7.29 8.48 17.82
CA ASP A 9 -6.44 7.61 18.65
C ASP A 9 -5.54 6.72 17.76
N ILE A 10 -6.07 6.23 16.63
CA ILE A 10 -5.31 5.46 15.64
C ILE A 10 -4.16 6.30 15.08
N LEU A 11 -4.42 7.54 14.68
CA LEU A 11 -3.40 8.46 14.16
C LEU A 11 -2.31 8.74 15.22
N LYS A 12 -2.72 9.00 16.47
CA LYS A 12 -1.78 9.23 17.57
C LYS A 12 -0.89 8.01 17.83
N GLN A 13 -1.49 6.83 17.96
CA GLN A 13 -0.75 5.59 18.20
C GLN A 13 0.17 5.23 17.02
N ALA A 14 -0.26 5.46 15.79
CA ALA A 14 0.56 5.24 14.61
C ALA A 14 1.74 6.20 14.53
N GLN A 15 1.54 7.46 14.95
CA GLN A 15 2.63 8.42 15.05
C GLN A 15 3.65 8.00 16.11
N GLU A 16 3.19 7.58 17.30
CA GLU A 16 4.04 7.05 18.36
C GLU A 16 4.79 5.78 17.91
N GLU A 17 4.14 4.87 17.19
CA GLU A 17 4.76 3.67 16.60
C GLU A 17 5.87 4.06 15.62
N TYR A 18 5.61 5.00 14.71
CA TYR A 18 6.60 5.50 13.76
C TYR A 18 7.79 6.16 14.47
N GLU A 19 7.57 7.01 15.48
CA GLU A 19 8.62 7.72 16.20
C GLU A 19 9.51 6.77 17.03
N ASN A 20 8.93 5.74 17.64
CA ASN A 20 9.62 4.75 18.43
C ASN A 20 10.28 3.63 17.60
N CYS A 21 9.89 3.48 16.33
CA CYS A 21 10.47 2.48 15.45
C CYS A 21 11.94 2.82 15.17
N ARG A 22 12.80 1.83 15.33
CA ARG A 22 14.24 1.95 15.03
C ARG A 22 14.49 1.45 13.61
N PRO A 23 15.55 1.97 12.94
CA PRO A 23 16.00 1.41 11.69
C PRO A 23 16.35 -0.06 11.85
N GLY A 24 15.89 -0.90 10.93
CA GLY A 24 16.29 -2.30 10.87
C GLY A 24 17.76 -2.44 10.48
N VAL A 25 18.35 -3.58 10.81
CA VAL A 25 19.67 -3.97 10.31
C VAL A 25 19.45 -4.90 9.13
N PHE A 26 19.89 -4.47 7.94
CA PHE A 26 19.72 -5.24 6.71
C PHE A 26 21.07 -5.74 6.23
N ASP A 27 21.14 -7.04 5.91
CA ASP A 27 22.29 -7.64 5.26
C ASP A 27 22.26 -7.30 3.77
N THR A 28 23.29 -6.59 3.29
CA THR A 28 23.42 -6.15 1.90
C THR A 28 24.39 -7.04 1.10
N SER A 29 24.75 -8.20 1.62
CA SER A 29 25.76 -9.10 1.01
C SER A 29 25.29 -9.77 -0.28
N TYR A 30 23.98 -9.77 -0.57
CA TYR A 30 23.43 -10.37 -1.78
C TYR A 30 23.25 -9.34 -2.89
N GLN A 31 24.15 -9.37 -3.87
CA GLN A 31 24.07 -8.53 -5.07
C GLN A 31 23.91 -9.42 -6.32
N TYR A 32 22.91 -9.12 -7.13
CA TYR A 32 22.70 -9.78 -8.43
C TYR A 32 22.92 -8.77 -9.56
N GLY A 33 23.82 -9.13 -10.51
CA GLY A 33 24.14 -8.29 -11.66
C GLY A 33 25.35 -7.37 -11.45
N GLU A 34 25.75 -6.69 -12.53
CA GLU A 34 27.00 -5.88 -12.59
C GLU A 34 26.76 -4.36 -12.46
N SER A 35 25.59 -3.93 -11.98
CA SER A 35 25.20 -2.52 -12.03
C SER A 35 25.37 -1.82 -10.69
N ASP A 36 26.12 -0.71 -10.68
CA ASP A 36 26.24 0.21 -9.54
C ASP A 36 24.93 0.99 -9.24
N THR A 37 23.94 0.88 -10.12
CA THR A 37 22.61 1.50 -9.98
C THR A 37 21.55 0.46 -9.64
N GLY A 38 21.89 -0.48 -8.77
CA GLY A 38 21.08 -1.63 -8.46
C GLY A 38 19.70 -1.33 -7.89
N ASN A 39 18.70 -2.10 -8.35
CA ASN A 39 17.43 -2.17 -7.66
C ASN A 39 17.62 -2.90 -6.33
N ILE A 40 16.86 -2.52 -5.32
CA ILE A 40 16.89 -3.14 -4.00
C ILE A 40 15.62 -3.97 -3.81
N VAL A 41 15.78 -5.23 -3.42
CA VAL A 41 14.72 -6.07 -2.89
C VAL A 41 15.03 -6.28 -1.41
N ALA A 42 14.14 -5.87 -0.53
CA ALA A 42 14.30 -6.02 0.92
C ALA A 42 13.23 -6.97 1.46
N GLU A 43 13.64 -7.87 2.35
CA GLU A 43 12.77 -8.76 3.10
C GLU A 43 12.86 -8.41 4.59
N GLY A 44 11.72 -8.25 5.26
CA GLY A 44 11.63 -7.89 6.67
C GLY A 44 10.45 -6.97 6.97
N ASP A 45 10.42 -6.37 8.16
CA ASP A 45 9.41 -5.37 8.49
C ASP A 45 9.65 -4.10 7.66
N ASN A 46 8.62 -3.71 6.92
CA ASN A 46 8.71 -2.59 6.00
C ASN A 46 8.78 -1.22 6.70
N LEU A 47 8.30 -1.08 7.94
CA LEU A 47 8.47 0.16 8.70
C LEU A 47 9.92 0.34 9.13
N GLU A 48 10.55 -0.73 9.64
CA GLU A 48 11.97 -0.75 9.99
C GLU A 48 12.85 -0.48 8.75
N PHE A 49 12.47 -1.04 7.59
CA PHE A 49 13.17 -0.78 6.34
C PHE A 49 13.02 0.67 5.88
N MET A 50 11.81 1.24 5.96
CA MET A 50 11.62 2.66 5.63
C MET A 50 12.39 3.58 6.59
N LYS A 51 12.47 3.25 7.87
CA LYS A 51 13.33 3.96 8.84
C LYS A 51 14.80 3.84 8.46
N PHE A 52 15.28 2.67 8.05
CA PHE A 52 16.64 2.47 7.53
C PHE A 52 16.91 3.34 6.30
N LEU A 53 15.99 3.39 5.33
CA LEU A 53 16.11 4.26 4.17
C LEU A 53 16.21 5.74 4.56
N ILE A 54 15.40 6.17 5.54
CA ILE A 54 15.34 7.57 5.99
C ILE A 54 16.60 7.97 6.78
N GLU A 55 17.00 7.14 7.75
CA GLU A 55 17.98 7.51 8.76
C GLU A 55 19.40 7.05 8.40
N THR A 56 19.54 5.94 7.68
CA THR A 56 20.85 5.36 7.33
C THR A 56 21.25 5.66 5.89
N MET A 57 20.31 5.57 4.95
CA MET A 57 20.57 5.80 3.53
C MET A 57 20.31 7.25 3.08
N ASP A 58 19.93 8.14 3.99
CA ASP A 58 19.61 9.54 3.71
C ASP A 58 18.59 9.73 2.56
N MET A 59 17.58 8.85 2.52
CA MET A 59 16.55 8.88 1.46
C MET A 59 15.36 9.77 1.78
N ARG A 60 15.36 10.51 2.89
CA ARG A 60 14.29 11.46 3.24
C ARG A 60 14.08 12.48 2.13
N GLY A 61 12.85 12.56 1.65
CA GLY A 61 12.48 13.52 0.60
C GLY A 61 13.07 13.24 -0.78
N LYS A 62 13.52 12.01 -1.06
CA LYS A 62 14.18 11.66 -2.33
C LYS A 62 13.41 10.70 -3.22
N VAL A 63 12.34 10.10 -2.73
CA VAL A 63 11.54 9.12 -3.48
C VAL A 63 10.49 9.84 -4.32
N ASN A 64 10.51 9.64 -5.63
CA ASN A 64 9.59 10.31 -6.55
C ASN A 64 8.21 9.64 -6.61
N LEU A 65 8.17 8.33 -6.44
CA LEU A 65 6.94 7.53 -6.54
C LEU A 65 6.94 6.41 -5.52
N ILE A 66 5.85 6.29 -4.80
CA ILE A 66 5.54 5.12 -3.99
C ILE A 66 4.24 4.51 -4.49
N TYR A 67 4.26 3.21 -4.77
CA TYR A 67 3.08 2.40 -5.00
C TYR A 67 3.00 1.36 -3.90
N VAL A 68 1.88 1.34 -3.19
CA VAL A 68 1.64 0.39 -2.10
C VAL A 68 0.38 -0.42 -2.36
N ASP A 69 0.53 -1.73 -2.21
CA ASP A 69 -0.53 -2.74 -2.34
C ASP A 69 -0.56 -3.54 -1.02
N PRO A 70 -1.21 -2.99 0.03
CA PRO A 70 -1.22 -3.61 1.34
C PRO A 70 -2.23 -4.76 1.39
N PRO A 71 -2.25 -5.59 2.44
CA PRO A 71 -3.37 -6.48 2.71
C PRO A 71 -4.70 -5.70 2.72
N PHE A 72 -5.77 -6.27 2.15
CA PHE A 72 -7.05 -5.55 1.96
C PHE A 72 -8.06 -5.72 3.10
N PHE A 73 -7.61 -6.23 4.23
CA PHE A 73 -8.49 -6.56 5.37
C PHE A 73 -9.57 -7.58 5.01
N THR A 74 -9.20 -8.58 4.22
CA THR A 74 -10.12 -9.63 3.74
C THR A 74 -10.49 -10.65 4.81
N LYS A 75 -9.74 -10.69 5.93
CA LYS A 75 -9.87 -11.65 7.05
C LYS A 75 -9.57 -13.10 6.65
N ILE A 76 -8.79 -13.29 5.57
CA ILE A 76 -8.44 -14.59 5.02
C ILE A 76 -6.99 -14.95 5.39
N LYS A 77 -6.73 -16.26 5.57
CA LYS A 77 -5.36 -16.80 5.55
C LYS A 77 -5.07 -17.24 4.13
N TYR A 78 -4.00 -16.72 3.57
CA TYR A 78 -3.57 -17.08 2.22
C TYR A 78 -2.52 -18.15 2.26
N GLU A 79 -2.67 -19.14 1.37
CA GLU A 79 -1.76 -20.28 1.22
C GLU A 79 -1.26 -20.33 -0.21
N ALA A 80 0.04 -20.58 -0.37
CA ALA A 80 0.62 -20.89 -1.66
C ALA A 80 0.54 -22.41 -1.89
N VAL A 81 -0.02 -22.82 -3.01
CA VAL A 81 -0.09 -24.23 -3.39
C VAL A 81 1.06 -24.53 -4.34
N VAL A 82 2.02 -25.32 -3.86
CA VAL A 82 3.15 -25.82 -4.66
C VAL A 82 2.84 -27.21 -5.16
N LYS A 83 2.82 -27.37 -6.48
CA LYS A 83 2.63 -28.68 -7.09
C LYS A 83 3.99 -29.40 -7.18
N MET A 84 4.08 -30.56 -6.56
CA MET A 84 5.29 -31.39 -6.62
C MET A 84 5.37 -32.13 -7.97
N PRO A 85 6.41 -31.87 -8.78
CA PRO A 85 6.51 -32.49 -10.12
C PRO A 85 6.62 -34.01 -10.09
N ALA A 86 7.19 -34.58 -9.01
CA ALA A 86 7.46 -36.02 -8.90
C ALA A 86 6.26 -36.86 -8.44
N THR A 87 5.38 -36.30 -7.60
CA THR A 87 4.26 -37.06 -6.98
C THR A 87 2.90 -36.60 -7.44
N ASN A 88 2.81 -35.50 -8.18
CA ASN A 88 1.55 -34.82 -8.51
C ASN A 88 0.75 -34.33 -7.29
N GLU A 89 1.34 -34.37 -6.09
CA GLU A 89 0.74 -33.88 -4.86
C GLU A 89 0.84 -32.37 -4.75
N ASN A 90 -0.16 -31.77 -4.14
CA ASN A 90 -0.17 -30.36 -3.82
C ASN A 90 0.25 -30.17 -2.36
N ILE A 91 1.31 -29.39 -2.13
CA ILE A 91 1.69 -28.95 -0.79
C ILE A 91 1.20 -27.53 -0.60
N SER A 92 0.38 -27.32 0.45
CA SER A 92 -0.06 -25.99 0.87
C SER A 92 0.96 -25.42 1.87
N ILE A 93 1.51 -24.27 1.54
CA ILE A 93 2.47 -23.54 2.38
C ILE A 93 1.79 -22.23 2.80
N PRO A 94 1.78 -21.88 4.11
CA PRO A 94 1.27 -20.59 4.55
C PRO A 94 2.02 -19.45 3.82
N ALA A 95 1.30 -18.58 3.13
CA ALA A 95 1.85 -17.42 2.45
C ALA A 95 1.83 -16.20 3.38
N TYR A 96 0.63 -15.69 3.69
CA TYR A 96 0.45 -14.62 4.65
C TYR A 96 -0.96 -14.67 5.26
N THR A 97 -1.14 -13.99 6.38
CA THR A 97 -2.45 -13.84 7.01
C THR A 97 -2.91 -12.38 6.95
N ASP A 98 -4.16 -12.19 6.53
CA ASP A 98 -4.85 -10.91 6.56
C ASP A 98 -5.89 -10.89 7.68
N LYS A 99 -5.55 -11.52 8.82
CA LYS A 99 -6.36 -11.55 10.03
C LYS A 99 -5.72 -10.67 11.09
N TRP A 100 -6.54 -9.82 11.69
CA TRP A 100 -6.16 -8.82 12.68
C TRP A 100 -6.94 -9.10 13.95
N GLU A 101 -6.24 -9.37 15.06
CA GLU A 101 -6.86 -9.82 16.31
C GLU A 101 -7.73 -8.73 16.94
N GLU A 102 -7.26 -7.49 16.92
CA GLU A 102 -7.99 -6.31 17.39
C GLU A 102 -8.90 -5.70 16.30
N GLY A 103 -8.96 -6.31 15.13
CA GLY A 103 -9.83 -5.92 14.03
C GLY A 103 -9.36 -4.70 13.26
N GLU A 104 -10.33 -3.90 12.78
CA GLU A 104 -10.08 -2.77 11.87
C GLU A 104 -9.11 -1.72 12.43
N ALA A 105 -9.17 -1.46 13.75
CA ALA A 105 -8.34 -0.44 14.38
C ALA A 105 -6.84 -0.80 14.35
N GLU A 106 -6.52 -2.07 14.59
CA GLU A 106 -5.14 -2.58 14.50
C GLU A 106 -4.59 -2.44 13.09
N TYR A 107 -5.36 -2.91 12.10
CA TYR A 107 -4.97 -2.80 10.69
C TYR A 107 -4.73 -1.35 10.27
N LEU A 108 -5.66 -0.45 10.63
CA LEU A 108 -5.54 0.96 10.29
C LEU A 108 -4.33 1.62 10.97
N ARG A 109 -4.04 1.27 12.23
CA ARG A 109 -2.84 1.74 12.93
C ARG A 109 -1.57 1.29 12.22
N MET A 110 -1.46 -0.02 11.93
CA MET A 110 -0.32 -0.59 11.20
C MET A 110 -0.09 0.11 9.86
N LEU A 111 -1.13 0.30 9.05
CA LEU A 111 -0.96 0.96 7.76
C LEU A 111 -0.66 2.45 7.91
N CYS A 112 -1.26 3.10 8.91
CA CYS A 112 -1.07 4.53 9.17
C CYS A 112 0.38 4.87 9.51
N SER A 113 1.06 4.08 10.37
CA SER A 113 2.48 4.30 10.70
C SER A 113 3.38 4.19 9.47
N ARG A 114 3.06 3.28 8.53
CA ARG A 114 3.77 3.13 7.26
C ARG A 114 3.50 4.28 6.29
N LEU A 115 2.25 4.77 6.23
CA LEU A 115 1.91 5.95 5.41
C LEU A 115 2.63 7.22 5.90
N ILE A 116 2.84 7.37 7.20
CA ILE A 116 3.66 8.45 7.77
C ILE A 116 5.11 8.35 7.27
N ALA A 117 5.72 7.16 7.36
CA ALA A 117 7.07 6.93 6.85
C ALA A 117 7.18 7.18 5.34
N MET A 118 6.18 6.73 4.56
CA MET A 118 6.13 6.95 3.12
C MET A 118 6.09 8.44 2.77
N LYS A 119 5.32 9.25 3.52
CA LYS A 119 5.28 10.70 3.32
C LYS A 119 6.63 11.34 3.54
N GLU A 120 7.41 10.88 4.50
CA GLU A 120 8.76 11.39 4.75
C GLU A 120 9.75 11.01 3.65
N LEU A 121 9.64 9.80 3.10
CA LEU A 121 10.46 9.37 1.98
C LEU A 121 10.20 10.16 0.70
N LEU A 122 8.95 10.56 0.46
CA LEU A 122 8.56 11.24 -0.77
C LEU A 122 9.26 12.59 -0.94
N ALA A 123 9.75 12.85 -2.16
CA ALA A 123 10.19 14.16 -2.61
C ALA A 123 9.01 15.16 -2.59
N GLU A 124 9.33 16.47 -2.62
CA GLU A 124 8.30 17.52 -2.58
C GLU A 124 7.34 17.48 -3.78
N ASP A 125 7.78 16.93 -4.91
CA ASP A 125 7.00 16.66 -6.12
C ASP A 125 6.62 15.19 -6.27
N GLY A 126 6.89 14.38 -5.24
CA GLY A 126 6.63 12.95 -5.21
C GLY A 126 5.16 12.59 -5.04
N CYS A 127 4.82 11.39 -5.48
CA CYS A 127 3.46 10.87 -5.53
C CYS A 127 3.33 9.55 -4.79
N LEU A 128 2.17 9.35 -4.17
CA LEU A 128 1.75 8.10 -3.54
C LEU A 128 0.54 7.52 -4.26
N TRP A 129 0.59 6.23 -4.55
CA TRP A 129 -0.52 5.44 -5.03
C TRP A 129 -0.82 4.33 -4.04
N VAL A 130 -2.06 4.25 -3.56
CA VAL A 130 -2.52 3.21 -2.63
C VAL A 130 -3.60 2.39 -3.31
N HIS A 131 -3.29 1.11 -3.56
CA HIS A 131 -4.21 0.16 -4.14
C HIS A 131 -4.98 -0.57 -3.04
N LEU A 132 -6.29 -0.55 -3.10
CA LEU A 132 -7.18 -1.11 -2.10
C LEU A 132 -8.43 -1.67 -2.77
N ASP A 133 -9.10 -2.58 -2.11
CA ASP A 133 -10.45 -2.98 -2.50
C ASP A 133 -11.53 -2.25 -1.67
N TRP A 134 -12.78 -2.64 -1.86
CA TRP A 134 -13.95 -2.03 -1.21
C TRP A 134 -14.04 -2.28 0.31
N HIS A 135 -13.27 -3.22 0.90
CA HIS A 135 -13.37 -3.55 2.33
C HIS A 135 -12.95 -2.39 3.21
N ILE A 136 -11.87 -1.70 2.85
CA ILE A 136 -11.21 -0.75 3.74
C ILE A 136 -10.89 0.61 3.10
N SER A 137 -10.99 0.75 1.77
CA SER A 137 -10.56 1.94 1.02
C SER A 137 -11.09 3.26 1.59
N HIS A 138 -12.34 3.29 2.04
CA HIS A 138 -12.98 4.50 2.57
C HIS A 138 -12.32 5.01 3.86
N TYR A 139 -11.91 4.11 4.76
CA TYR A 139 -11.22 4.48 5.99
C TYR A 139 -9.78 4.90 5.72
N ILE A 140 -9.11 4.24 4.77
CA ILE A 140 -7.75 4.61 4.36
C ILE A 140 -7.77 5.99 3.68
N LYS A 141 -8.80 6.31 2.89
CA LYS A 141 -8.97 7.65 2.31
C LYS A 141 -9.00 8.75 3.40
N ILE A 142 -9.72 8.51 4.50
CA ILE A 142 -9.77 9.47 5.62
C ILE A 142 -8.39 9.62 6.27
N LEU A 143 -7.68 8.51 6.54
CA LEU A 143 -6.33 8.57 7.09
C LEU A 143 -5.33 9.29 6.17
N LEU A 144 -5.44 9.08 4.86
CA LEU A 144 -4.61 9.77 3.87
C LEU A 144 -4.90 11.29 3.85
N ASP A 145 -6.16 11.70 4.02
CA ASP A 145 -6.51 13.11 4.14
C ASP A 145 -5.88 13.76 5.37
N GLU A 146 -5.83 13.05 6.50
CA GLU A 146 -5.19 13.55 7.72
C GLU A 146 -3.66 13.60 7.60
N ILE A 147 -3.06 12.57 6.98
CA ILE A 147 -1.59 12.47 6.84
C ILE A 147 -1.08 13.41 5.75
N PHE A 148 -1.64 13.33 4.53
CA PHE A 148 -1.16 14.07 3.36
C PHE A 148 -1.82 15.44 3.20
N GLY A 149 -3.00 15.62 3.80
CA GLY A 149 -3.86 16.77 3.62
C GLY A 149 -4.88 16.56 2.50
N TYR A 150 -6.15 16.88 2.78
CA TYR A 150 -7.26 16.74 1.83
C TYR A 150 -6.97 17.38 0.45
N ASN A 151 -6.34 18.56 0.44
CA ASN A 151 -6.02 19.28 -0.79
C ASN A 151 -4.94 18.61 -1.66
N ASN A 152 -4.22 17.63 -1.15
CA ASN A 152 -3.20 16.86 -1.87
C ASN A 152 -3.75 15.56 -2.46
N PHE A 153 -5.04 15.29 -2.28
CA PHE A 153 -5.75 14.26 -3.02
C PHE A 153 -5.86 14.67 -4.48
N VAL A 154 -5.31 13.84 -5.38
CA VAL A 154 -5.25 14.15 -6.81
C VAL A 154 -6.37 13.45 -7.55
N ASN A 155 -6.53 12.14 -7.34
CA ASN A 155 -7.53 11.34 -8.05
C ASN A 155 -7.85 10.03 -7.33
N GLU A 156 -9.00 9.47 -7.67
CA GLU A 156 -9.41 8.11 -7.41
C GLU A 156 -9.62 7.40 -8.74
N ILE A 157 -8.96 6.26 -8.93
CA ILE A 157 -9.15 5.42 -10.09
C ILE A 157 -9.89 4.17 -9.65
N VAL A 158 -11.04 3.93 -10.26
CA VAL A 158 -11.82 2.71 -10.07
C VAL A 158 -11.40 1.71 -11.13
N TRP A 159 -10.69 0.67 -10.72
CA TRP A 159 -10.23 -0.41 -11.58
C TRP A 159 -11.28 -1.51 -11.60
N THR A 160 -12.04 -1.61 -12.67
CA THR A 160 -13.09 -2.62 -12.83
C THR A 160 -12.56 -3.85 -13.55
N TYR A 161 -12.98 -5.03 -13.10
CA TYR A 161 -12.60 -6.30 -13.74
C TYR A 161 -13.80 -7.23 -13.88
N LYS A 162 -13.70 -8.11 -14.89
CA LYS A 162 -14.70 -9.13 -15.16
C LYS A 162 -14.24 -10.43 -14.50
N SER A 163 -14.79 -10.76 -13.35
CA SER A 163 -14.62 -12.06 -12.70
C SER A 163 -15.95 -12.81 -12.67
N GLY A 164 -15.91 -14.15 -12.59
CA GLY A 164 -17.10 -14.97 -12.47
C GLY A 164 -17.94 -14.66 -11.23
N GLY A 165 -19.18 -15.12 -11.24
CA GLY A 165 -20.12 -15.02 -10.12
C GLY A 165 -21.03 -13.78 -10.20
N SER A 166 -22.30 -14.00 -9.89
CA SER A 166 -23.30 -12.96 -9.68
C SER A 166 -24.04 -13.24 -8.37
N SER A 167 -24.30 -12.18 -7.61
CA SER A 167 -25.13 -12.29 -6.41
C SER A 167 -26.59 -12.00 -6.77
N LYS A 168 -27.51 -12.73 -6.11
CA LYS A 168 -28.96 -12.46 -6.22
C LYS A 168 -29.44 -11.37 -5.26
N ARG A 169 -28.57 -10.89 -4.35
CA ARG A 169 -28.95 -9.99 -3.25
C ARG A 169 -28.32 -8.61 -3.34
N HIS A 170 -27.26 -8.44 -4.14
CA HIS A 170 -26.53 -7.17 -4.30
C HIS A 170 -25.79 -7.12 -5.65
N PHE A 171 -25.39 -5.94 -6.07
CA PHE A 171 -24.51 -5.78 -7.23
C PHE A 171 -23.15 -6.42 -6.97
N SER A 172 -22.50 -6.87 -8.05
CA SER A 172 -21.17 -7.47 -7.97
C SER A 172 -20.13 -6.43 -7.53
N ARG A 173 -19.32 -6.78 -6.54
CA ARG A 173 -18.21 -5.96 -6.03
C ARG A 173 -16.94 -6.30 -6.82
N LYS A 174 -16.86 -5.83 -8.07
CA LYS A 174 -15.81 -6.20 -9.02
C LYS A 174 -15.00 -4.98 -9.43
N HIS A 175 -14.44 -4.33 -8.43
CA HIS A 175 -13.54 -3.21 -8.61
C HIS A 175 -12.60 -3.09 -7.44
N ASP A 176 -11.43 -2.57 -7.72
CA ASP A 176 -10.48 -2.05 -6.77
C ASP A 176 -10.37 -0.55 -6.93
N THR A 177 -9.81 0.10 -5.95
CA THR A 177 -9.65 1.55 -5.88
C THR A 177 -8.18 1.89 -5.75
N LEU A 178 -7.67 2.76 -6.64
CA LEU A 178 -6.34 3.33 -6.49
C LEU A 178 -6.48 4.79 -6.07
N LEU A 179 -6.04 5.10 -4.86
CA LEU A 179 -6.02 6.45 -4.33
C LEU A 179 -4.70 7.12 -4.69
N PHE A 180 -4.77 8.25 -5.39
CA PHE A 180 -3.61 9.01 -5.82
C PHE A 180 -3.48 10.28 -4.99
N TYR A 181 -2.36 10.40 -4.27
CA TYR A 181 -1.96 11.58 -3.50
C TYR A 181 -0.63 12.12 -4.00
N SER A 182 -0.46 13.42 -3.92
CA SER A 182 0.83 14.07 -4.04
C SER A 182 1.34 14.51 -2.67
N LYS A 183 2.66 14.66 -2.48
CA LYS A 183 3.19 15.22 -1.22
C LYS A 183 2.84 16.69 -1.08
N THR A 184 2.95 17.45 -2.18
CA THR A 184 2.56 18.85 -2.25
C THR A 184 1.74 19.11 -3.52
N LYS A 185 1.30 20.34 -3.73
CA LYS A 185 0.60 20.72 -4.99
C LYS A 185 1.50 20.72 -6.23
N LYS A 186 2.81 20.59 -6.06
CA LYS A 186 3.79 20.52 -7.15
C LYS A 186 4.15 19.05 -7.38
N TYR A 187 3.46 18.38 -8.29
CA TYR A 187 3.78 17.00 -8.63
C TYR A 187 3.94 16.84 -10.14
N TYR A 188 4.76 15.86 -10.53
CA TYR A 188 4.97 15.54 -11.93
C TYR A 188 3.81 14.68 -12.43
N PHE A 189 3.14 15.14 -13.50
CA PHE A 189 2.11 14.39 -14.18
C PHE A 189 2.24 14.55 -15.70
N LYS A 190 2.40 13.44 -16.41
CA LYS A 190 2.41 13.41 -17.87
C LYS A 190 1.07 12.85 -18.38
N PRO A 191 0.15 13.69 -18.86
CA PRO A 191 -1.13 13.21 -19.34
C PRO A 191 -0.96 12.31 -20.55
N GLN A 192 -1.62 11.17 -20.54
CA GLN A 192 -1.67 10.28 -21.70
C GLN A 192 -2.70 10.78 -22.69
N LYS A 193 -2.29 11.01 -23.94
CA LYS A 193 -3.20 11.34 -25.03
C LYS A 193 -3.96 10.07 -25.41
N ARG A 194 -5.26 10.00 -25.09
CA ARG A 194 -6.13 8.94 -25.59
C ARG A 194 -6.35 9.16 -27.09
N LYS A 195 -6.01 8.18 -27.94
CA LYS A 195 -6.55 8.14 -29.30
C LYS A 195 -8.06 7.92 -29.16
N ILE A 196 -8.85 8.92 -29.50
CA ILE A 196 -10.31 8.76 -29.60
C ILE A 196 -10.53 7.82 -30.78
N LEU A 197 -10.80 6.56 -30.49
CA LEU A 197 -11.42 5.69 -31.49
C LEU A 197 -12.82 6.26 -31.72
N GLN A 198 -13.01 6.96 -32.85
CA GLN A 198 -14.34 7.31 -33.33
C GLN A 198 -15.08 5.99 -33.48
N GLN A 199 -15.97 5.66 -32.57
CA GLN A 199 -17.01 4.68 -32.83
C GLN A 199 -17.89 5.30 -33.92
N ARG A 200 -17.79 4.77 -35.16
CA ARG A 200 -18.83 5.00 -36.15
C ARG A 200 -20.10 4.35 -35.60
N LEU A 201 -21.07 5.18 -35.30
CA LEU A 201 -22.47 4.80 -35.10
C LEU A 201 -23.01 4.17 -36.38
#